data_b67b0d365899b0c9baaf18fdc9c2a818
#
_entry.id   b67b0d365899b0c9baaf18fdc9c2a818
#
_cell.length_a   1.000
_cell.length_b   1.000
_cell.length_c   1.000
_cell.angle_alpha   90.00
_cell.angle_beta   90.00
_cell.angle_gamma   90.00
#
_symmetry.space_group_name_H-M   'P 1'
#
loop_
_entity.id
_entity.type
_entity.pdbx_description
1 polymer ?
#
loop_
_entity_poly.entity_id
_entity_poly.type
_entity_poly.pdbx_seq_one_letter_code
_entity_poly.pdbx_strand_id
1 'polypeptide(L)'
;MILLEDVVKTYSSGSPALNGISLNIEAGEFVFIVGDSGSGKSTLIKLLLRELRPTSGRIIVNNTDVTKLRHSRIPKYRRNIGCVFQDFRLLKDRNVYENVAFAQRVISVPGREIKRNVPQVLSTVGLAEKYSSKPKELSGGEQQRVAVARAIINKPPILLADEPTGNLDPKNSWDIMKLLEKINRKGTTVLVVTHNREIVNAMQKRVITMKKGVILADEEKGEYIDED
;
A
#
# COMPACT_ATOMS: atom_id res chain seq x y z
N MET A 1 -10.83 8.59 1.12
CA MET A 1 -12.03 7.74 1.02
C MET A 1 -11.89 6.76 -0.15
N ILE A 2 -12.19 5.50 0.08
CA ILE A 2 -12.24 4.45 -0.94
C ILE A 2 -13.60 3.79 -0.82
N LEU A 3 -14.36 3.76 -1.91
CA LEU A 3 -15.68 3.14 -1.95
C LEU A 3 -15.71 2.10 -3.07
N LEU A 4 -16.10 0.88 -2.73
CA LEU A 4 -16.42 -0.19 -3.66
C LEU A 4 -17.90 -0.50 -3.54
N GLU A 5 -18.57 -0.66 -4.68
CA GLU A 5 -20.00 -0.98 -4.78
C GLU A 5 -20.16 -2.20 -5.68
N ASP A 6 -20.53 -3.33 -5.11
CA ASP A 6 -20.80 -4.63 -5.77
C ASP A 6 -19.70 -5.04 -6.78
N VAL A 7 -18.45 -4.90 -6.38
CA VAL A 7 -17.30 -5.12 -7.25
C VAL A 7 -17.07 -6.61 -7.47
N VAL A 8 -17.17 -7.02 -8.74
CA VAL A 8 -16.84 -8.37 -9.22
C VAL A 8 -15.59 -8.31 -10.09
N LYS A 9 -14.70 -9.27 -9.91
CA LYS A 9 -13.56 -9.50 -10.81
C LYS A 9 -13.41 -10.97 -11.13
N THR A 10 -13.68 -11.32 -12.38
CA THR A 10 -13.44 -12.66 -12.92
C THR A 10 -12.25 -12.60 -13.89
N TYR A 11 -11.34 -13.57 -13.77
CA TYR A 11 -10.26 -13.78 -14.73
C TYR A 11 -10.70 -14.70 -15.85
N SER A 12 -9.92 -14.80 -16.92
CA SER A 12 -10.20 -15.67 -18.07
C SER A 12 -10.35 -17.16 -17.71
N SER A 13 -9.83 -17.58 -16.54
CA SER A 13 -10.03 -18.91 -15.99
C SER A 13 -11.46 -19.24 -15.55
N GLY A 14 -12.37 -18.26 -15.54
CA GLY A 14 -13.77 -18.43 -15.23
C GLY A 14 -14.17 -18.31 -13.76
N SER A 15 -13.24 -18.46 -12.80
CA SER A 15 -13.53 -18.30 -11.38
C SER A 15 -13.44 -16.82 -10.96
N PRO A 16 -14.42 -16.29 -10.19
CA PRO A 16 -14.35 -14.93 -9.69
C PRO A 16 -13.29 -14.82 -8.58
N ALA A 17 -12.36 -13.89 -8.76
CA ALA A 17 -11.39 -13.55 -7.73
C ALA A 17 -11.96 -12.55 -6.70
N LEU A 18 -12.94 -11.74 -7.11
CA LEU A 18 -13.79 -10.95 -6.24
C LEU A 18 -15.25 -11.14 -6.68
N ASN A 19 -16.14 -11.31 -5.71
CA ASN A 19 -17.52 -11.69 -5.96
C ASN A 19 -18.49 -10.77 -5.18
N GLY A 20 -18.77 -9.59 -5.73
CA GLY A 20 -19.73 -8.64 -5.15
C GLY A 20 -19.21 -7.94 -3.88
N ILE A 21 -17.96 -7.46 -3.91
CA ILE A 21 -17.40 -6.74 -2.76
C ILE A 21 -17.95 -5.33 -2.68
N SER A 22 -18.57 -4.98 -1.55
CA SER A 22 -18.92 -3.62 -1.15
C SER A 22 -18.15 -3.22 0.09
N LEU A 23 -17.46 -2.07 0.05
CA LEU A 23 -16.55 -1.62 1.10
C LEU A 23 -16.43 -0.11 1.09
N ASN A 24 -16.50 0.51 2.27
CA ASN A 24 -16.21 1.92 2.45
C ASN A 24 -15.04 2.12 3.43
N ILE A 25 -14.01 2.85 3.02
CA ILE A 25 -12.87 3.24 3.86
C ILE A 25 -12.80 4.76 3.87
N GLU A 26 -12.90 5.34 5.05
CA GLU A 26 -12.86 6.78 5.23
C GLU A 26 -11.44 7.35 5.11
N ALA A 27 -11.34 8.66 4.92
CA ALA A 27 -10.05 9.33 4.87
C ALA A 27 -9.37 9.29 6.25
N GLY A 28 -8.08 8.95 6.27
CA GLY A 28 -7.30 8.88 7.50
C GLY A 28 -7.42 7.56 8.27
N GLU A 29 -8.22 6.60 7.81
CA GLU A 29 -8.28 5.27 8.44
C GLU A 29 -6.97 4.49 8.26
N PHE A 30 -6.71 3.60 9.22
CA PHE A 30 -5.74 2.52 9.11
C PHE A 30 -6.49 1.19 9.07
N VAL A 31 -6.41 0.48 7.97
CA VAL A 31 -7.19 -0.74 7.73
C VAL A 31 -6.27 -1.89 7.37
N PHE A 32 -6.46 -3.02 8.04
CA PHE A 32 -5.90 -4.31 7.65
C PHE A 32 -6.86 -5.04 6.72
N ILE A 33 -6.32 -5.68 5.69
CA ILE A 33 -7.03 -6.62 4.83
C ILE A 33 -6.34 -7.97 4.98
N VAL A 34 -7.06 -8.91 5.58
CA VAL A 34 -6.54 -10.23 5.94
C VAL A 34 -7.31 -11.34 5.21
N GLY A 35 -6.81 -12.55 5.29
CA GLY A 35 -7.43 -13.75 4.70
C GLY A 35 -6.39 -14.65 4.03
N ASP A 36 -6.80 -15.86 3.64
CA ASP A 36 -5.96 -16.88 3.06
C ASP A 36 -5.33 -16.49 1.72
N SER A 37 -4.35 -17.28 1.28
CA SER A 37 -3.82 -17.16 -0.08
C SER A 37 -4.96 -17.41 -1.09
N GLY A 38 -5.07 -16.54 -2.09
CA GLY A 38 -6.14 -16.64 -3.09
C GLY A 38 -7.49 -16.03 -2.66
N SER A 39 -7.62 -15.44 -1.47
CA SER A 39 -8.87 -14.79 -1.03
C SER A 39 -9.27 -13.53 -1.81
N GLY A 40 -8.40 -13.01 -2.71
CA GLY A 40 -8.70 -11.84 -3.54
C GLY A 40 -7.95 -10.55 -3.16
N LYS A 41 -7.16 -10.53 -2.09
CA LYS A 41 -6.46 -9.33 -1.57
C LYS A 41 -5.59 -8.63 -2.61
N SER A 42 -4.72 -9.38 -3.30
CA SER A 42 -3.86 -8.81 -4.35
C SER A 42 -4.66 -8.35 -5.58
N THR A 43 -5.81 -8.97 -5.85
CA THR A 43 -6.74 -8.52 -6.90
C THR A 43 -7.35 -7.18 -6.51
N LEU A 44 -7.74 -7.00 -5.24
CA LEU A 44 -8.26 -5.75 -4.73
C LEU A 44 -7.22 -4.62 -4.88
N ILE A 45 -5.96 -4.84 -4.46
CA ILE A 45 -4.86 -3.86 -4.66
C ILE A 45 -4.69 -3.49 -6.13
N LYS A 46 -4.67 -4.47 -7.04
CA LYS A 46 -4.54 -4.24 -8.49
C LYS A 46 -5.72 -3.44 -9.07
N LEU A 47 -6.93 -3.63 -8.57
CA LEU A 47 -8.10 -2.84 -8.95
C LEU A 47 -7.98 -1.39 -8.45
N LEU A 48 -7.59 -1.18 -7.18
CA LEU A 48 -7.35 0.15 -6.62
C LEU A 48 -6.24 0.89 -7.38
N LEU A 49 -5.19 0.20 -7.81
CA LEU A 49 -4.13 0.77 -8.66
C LEU A 49 -4.54 0.93 -10.13
N ARG A 50 -5.74 0.49 -10.50
CA ARG A 50 -6.19 0.47 -11.90
C ARG A 50 -5.24 -0.32 -12.82
N GLU A 51 -4.55 -1.34 -12.29
CA GLU A 51 -3.83 -2.35 -13.08
C GLU A 51 -4.79 -3.32 -13.74
N LEU A 52 -5.89 -3.61 -13.04
CA LEU A 52 -7.03 -4.38 -13.54
C LEU A 52 -8.29 -3.49 -13.63
N ARG A 53 -9.22 -3.92 -14.46
CA ARG A 53 -10.60 -3.42 -14.47
C ARG A 53 -11.49 -4.41 -13.75
N PRO A 54 -12.49 -3.96 -12.98
CA PRO A 54 -13.52 -4.87 -12.50
C PRO A 54 -14.32 -5.41 -13.67
N THR A 55 -14.93 -6.58 -13.49
CA THR A 55 -15.89 -7.18 -14.44
C THR A 55 -17.23 -6.47 -14.36
N SER A 56 -17.66 -6.15 -13.12
CA SER A 56 -18.84 -5.33 -12.83
C SER A 56 -18.63 -4.59 -11.51
N GLY A 57 -19.60 -3.74 -11.14
CA GLY A 57 -19.53 -2.90 -9.96
C GLY A 57 -18.75 -1.60 -10.19
N ARG A 58 -18.57 -0.83 -9.12
CA ARG A 58 -18.00 0.51 -9.17
C ARG A 58 -16.92 0.70 -8.11
N ILE A 59 -15.87 1.43 -8.47
CA ILE A 59 -14.78 1.76 -7.56
C ILE A 59 -14.55 3.27 -7.60
N ILE A 60 -14.67 3.93 -6.46
CA ILE A 60 -14.40 5.36 -6.30
C ILE A 60 -13.24 5.54 -5.32
N VAL A 61 -12.24 6.30 -5.70
CA VAL A 61 -11.07 6.63 -4.86
C VAL A 61 -10.85 8.14 -4.90
N ASN A 62 -10.90 8.79 -3.73
CA ASN A 62 -10.78 10.24 -3.61
C ASN A 62 -11.64 10.98 -4.64
N ASN A 63 -12.95 10.70 -4.67
CA ASN A 63 -13.95 11.25 -5.60
C ASN A 63 -13.68 10.98 -7.09
N THR A 64 -12.74 10.09 -7.41
CA THR A 64 -12.47 9.68 -8.79
C THR A 64 -13.08 8.31 -9.04
N ASP A 65 -14.00 8.20 -10.01
CA ASP A 65 -14.53 6.92 -10.47
C ASP A 65 -13.44 6.19 -11.28
N VAL A 66 -12.80 5.21 -10.61
CA VAL A 66 -11.67 4.46 -11.15
C VAL A 66 -12.12 3.51 -12.26
N THR A 67 -13.37 3.03 -12.22
CA THR A 67 -13.94 2.13 -13.24
C THR A 67 -14.00 2.78 -14.62
N LYS A 68 -14.37 4.08 -14.65
CA LYS A 68 -14.55 4.87 -15.88
C LYS A 68 -13.28 5.60 -16.32
N LEU A 69 -12.18 5.47 -15.56
CA LEU A 69 -10.97 6.24 -15.82
C LEU A 69 -10.34 5.87 -17.17
N ARG A 70 -10.16 6.87 -18.04
CA ARG A 70 -9.47 6.70 -19.33
C ARG A 70 -8.00 6.35 -19.11
N HIS A 71 -7.42 5.53 -19.99
CA HIS A 71 -6.03 5.05 -19.86
C HIS A 71 -5.03 6.20 -19.69
N SER A 72 -5.17 7.30 -20.43
CA SER A 72 -4.31 8.49 -20.33
C SER A 72 -4.35 9.20 -18.95
N ARG A 73 -5.41 8.98 -18.16
CA ARG A 73 -5.57 9.56 -16.82
C ARG A 73 -4.98 8.68 -15.71
N ILE A 74 -4.70 7.40 -15.97
CA ILE A 74 -4.19 6.45 -14.97
C ILE A 74 -2.87 6.92 -14.34
N PRO A 75 -1.85 7.42 -15.08
CA PRO A 75 -0.63 7.90 -14.47
C PRO A 75 -0.87 9.05 -13.46
N LYS A 76 -1.76 10.00 -13.79
CA LYS A 76 -2.12 11.10 -12.89
C LYS A 76 -2.85 10.59 -11.64
N TYR A 77 -3.74 9.63 -11.79
CA TYR A 77 -4.44 8.98 -10.68
C TYR A 77 -3.47 8.29 -9.73
N ARG A 78 -2.55 7.46 -10.25
CA ARG A 78 -1.56 6.72 -9.44
C ARG A 78 -0.60 7.62 -8.64
N ARG A 79 -0.41 8.88 -9.03
CA ARG A 79 0.39 9.86 -8.27
C ARG A 79 -0.18 10.16 -6.89
N ASN A 80 -1.48 9.92 -6.68
CA ASN A 80 -2.17 10.09 -5.41
C ASN A 80 -2.14 8.83 -4.52
N ILE A 81 -1.45 7.78 -4.95
CA ILE A 81 -1.37 6.52 -4.21
C ILE A 81 0.11 6.16 -4.03
N GLY A 82 0.53 6.07 -2.78
CA GLY A 82 1.82 5.46 -2.42
C GLY A 82 1.66 3.94 -2.39
N CYS A 83 2.69 3.21 -2.85
CA CYS A 83 2.69 1.75 -2.81
C CYS A 83 3.96 1.22 -2.18
N VAL A 84 3.80 0.28 -1.25
CA VAL A 84 4.85 -0.51 -0.62
C VAL A 84 4.59 -1.97 -0.93
N PHE A 85 5.59 -2.70 -1.42
CA PHE A 85 5.50 -4.10 -1.80
C PHE A 85 6.44 -4.97 -0.97
N GLN A 86 6.14 -6.24 -0.87
CA GLN A 86 6.94 -7.25 -0.16
C GLN A 86 8.37 -7.36 -0.73
N ASP A 87 8.56 -7.24 -2.04
CA ASP A 87 9.83 -7.37 -2.76
C ASP A 87 10.60 -6.05 -2.91
N PHE A 88 10.23 -5.03 -2.11
CA PHE A 88 10.80 -3.68 -2.06
C PHE A 88 10.78 -2.91 -3.40
N ARG A 89 10.96 -3.56 -4.52
CA ARG A 89 11.02 -3.00 -5.90
C ARG A 89 11.97 -1.82 -6.03
N LEU A 90 13.15 -1.92 -5.40
CA LEU A 90 14.16 -0.88 -5.48
C LEU A 90 14.91 -0.94 -6.82
N LEU A 91 15.31 0.24 -7.30
CA LEU A 91 16.21 0.36 -8.44
C LEU A 91 17.62 -0.04 -7.99
N LYS A 92 18.08 -1.22 -8.40
CA LYS A 92 19.31 -1.88 -7.92
C LYS A 92 20.57 -1.07 -8.24
N ASP A 93 20.56 -0.35 -9.36
CA ASP A 93 21.70 0.45 -9.86
C ASP A 93 21.75 1.86 -9.24
N ARG A 94 20.73 2.23 -8.47
CA ARG A 94 20.58 3.54 -7.85
C ARG A 94 20.78 3.47 -6.35
N ASN A 95 21.38 4.53 -5.77
CA ASN A 95 21.51 4.63 -4.32
C ASN A 95 20.16 4.98 -3.65
N VAL A 96 20.14 5.05 -2.32
CA VAL A 96 18.94 5.38 -1.52
C VAL A 96 18.34 6.72 -1.93
N TYR A 97 19.17 7.77 -2.02
CA TYR A 97 18.71 9.10 -2.45
C TYR A 97 18.02 9.05 -3.81
N GLU A 98 18.63 8.39 -4.78
CA GLU A 98 18.10 8.31 -6.15
C GLU A 98 16.84 7.47 -6.25
N ASN A 99 16.72 6.40 -5.47
CA ASN A 99 15.49 5.60 -5.37
C ASN A 99 14.31 6.45 -4.92
N VAL A 100 14.50 7.29 -3.90
CA VAL A 100 13.45 8.18 -3.38
C VAL A 100 13.20 9.36 -4.33
N ALA A 101 14.26 9.99 -4.82
CA ALA A 101 14.19 11.12 -5.76
C ALA A 101 13.46 10.75 -7.07
N PHE A 102 13.57 9.48 -7.50
CA PHE A 102 12.93 9.00 -8.73
C PHE A 102 11.42 9.26 -8.73
N ALA A 103 10.74 9.03 -7.61
CA ALA A 103 9.29 9.25 -7.51
C ALA A 103 8.89 10.72 -7.76
N GLN A 104 9.75 11.68 -7.40
CA GLN A 104 9.52 13.10 -7.68
C GLN A 104 9.94 13.49 -9.10
N ARG A 105 11.03 12.90 -9.63
CA ARG A 105 11.47 13.16 -11.03
C ARG A 105 10.39 12.74 -12.03
N VAL A 106 9.75 11.58 -11.82
CA VAL A 106 8.68 11.07 -12.72
C VAL A 106 7.49 12.03 -12.82
N ILE A 107 7.24 12.84 -11.81
CA ILE A 107 6.17 13.85 -11.81
C ILE A 107 6.69 15.26 -12.09
N SER A 108 7.93 15.38 -12.53
CA SER A 108 8.57 16.64 -12.95
C SER A 108 8.69 17.67 -11.81
N VAL A 109 8.92 17.24 -10.57
CA VAL A 109 9.24 18.16 -9.46
C VAL A 109 10.59 18.82 -9.72
N PRO A 110 10.73 20.15 -9.53
CA PRO A 110 11.98 20.87 -9.72
C PRO A 110 13.12 20.28 -8.88
N GLY A 111 14.32 20.18 -9.45
CA GLY A 111 15.49 19.60 -8.79
C GLY A 111 15.85 20.25 -7.44
N ARG A 112 15.60 21.55 -7.28
CA ARG A 112 15.78 22.27 -6.01
C ARG A 112 14.87 21.73 -4.90
N GLU A 113 13.61 21.42 -5.24
CA GLU A 113 12.66 20.85 -4.30
C GLU A 113 13.01 19.40 -3.95
N ILE A 114 13.42 18.59 -4.94
CA ILE A 114 13.90 17.22 -4.71
C ILE A 114 15.06 17.22 -3.71
N LYS A 115 16.06 18.09 -3.89
CA LYS A 115 17.21 18.22 -2.98
C LYS A 115 16.79 18.57 -1.55
N ARG A 116 15.69 19.27 -1.35
CA ARG A 116 15.13 19.59 -0.03
C ARG A 116 14.29 18.44 0.54
N ASN A 117 13.43 17.85 -0.28
CA ASN A 117 12.41 16.91 0.18
C ASN A 117 12.99 15.53 0.51
N VAL A 118 13.95 15.03 -0.28
CA VAL A 118 14.51 13.68 -0.11
C VAL A 118 15.19 13.51 1.25
N PRO A 119 16.12 14.41 1.69
CA PRO A 119 16.72 14.27 3.02
C PRO A 119 15.69 14.29 4.16
N GLN A 120 14.64 15.11 4.05
CA GLN A 120 13.56 15.18 5.06
C GLN A 120 12.80 13.86 5.18
N VAL A 121 12.47 13.24 4.03
CA VAL A 121 11.79 11.94 4.03
C VAL A 121 12.72 10.84 4.53
N LEU A 122 13.99 10.82 4.12
CA LEU A 122 14.98 9.87 4.61
C LEU A 122 15.17 9.97 6.13
N SER A 123 15.19 11.18 6.68
CA SER A 123 15.19 11.39 8.13
C SER A 123 13.92 10.83 8.79
N THR A 124 12.74 11.01 8.17
CA THR A 124 11.47 10.49 8.68
C THR A 124 11.47 8.96 8.83
N VAL A 125 12.11 8.26 7.89
CA VAL A 125 12.22 6.79 7.90
C VAL A 125 13.50 6.27 8.58
N GLY A 126 14.32 7.15 9.16
CA GLY A 126 15.55 6.77 9.89
C GLY A 126 16.71 6.33 9.00
N LEU A 127 16.82 6.88 7.78
CA LEU A 127 17.87 6.54 6.78
C LEU A 127 18.72 7.74 6.36
N ALA A 128 18.79 8.79 7.17
CA ALA A 128 19.53 10.00 6.84
C ALA A 128 21.01 9.73 6.51
N GLU A 129 21.66 8.82 7.25
CA GLU A 129 23.09 8.49 7.06
C GLU A 129 23.35 7.50 5.92
N LYS A 130 22.29 6.85 5.41
CA LYS A 130 22.39 5.82 4.36
C LYS A 130 22.08 6.35 2.96
N TYR A 131 21.97 7.68 2.78
CA TYR A 131 21.49 8.28 1.54
C TYR A 131 22.31 7.91 0.30
N SER A 132 23.62 7.64 0.45
CA SER A 132 24.54 7.25 -0.64
C SER A 132 24.65 5.73 -0.84
N SER A 133 24.17 4.93 0.12
CA SER A 133 24.27 3.46 0.06
C SER A 133 23.42 2.90 -1.10
N LYS A 134 23.87 1.78 -1.68
CA LYS A 134 23.12 1.02 -2.68
C LYS A 134 22.24 -0.02 -2.01
N PRO A 135 21.14 -0.48 -2.65
CA PRO A 135 20.25 -1.49 -2.07
C PRO A 135 20.94 -2.75 -1.55
N LYS A 136 21.97 -3.23 -2.23
CA LYS A 136 22.77 -4.41 -1.83
C LYS A 136 23.55 -4.25 -0.52
N GLU A 137 23.75 -3.00 -0.07
CA GLU A 137 24.48 -2.64 1.15
C GLU A 137 23.54 -2.44 2.33
N LEU A 138 22.24 -2.62 2.13
CA LEU A 138 21.18 -2.42 3.11
C LEU A 138 20.61 -3.75 3.60
N SER A 139 20.26 -3.80 4.89
CA SER A 139 19.43 -4.87 5.45
C SER A 139 18.01 -4.86 4.82
N GLY A 140 17.27 -5.95 4.93
CA GLY A 140 15.88 -6.02 4.46
C GLY A 140 14.99 -4.93 5.04
N GLY A 141 15.11 -4.66 6.35
CA GLY A 141 14.37 -3.59 7.01
C GLY A 141 14.75 -2.19 6.50
N GLU A 142 16.05 -1.94 6.20
CA GLU A 142 16.49 -0.69 5.59
C GLU A 142 15.95 -0.55 4.15
N GLN A 143 15.99 -1.62 3.36
CA GLN A 143 15.42 -1.62 2.01
C GLN A 143 13.92 -1.32 2.03
N GLN A 144 13.18 -1.90 2.97
CA GLN A 144 11.75 -1.61 3.12
C GLN A 144 11.51 -0.16 3.54
N ARG A 145 12.34 0.41 4.44
CA ARG A 145 12.26 1.83 4.78
C ARG A 145 12.52 2.74 3.57
N VAL A 146 13.42 2.36 2.65
CA VAL A 146 13.60 3.08 1.36
C VAL A 146 12.33 2.99 0.50
N ALA A 147 11.70 1.80 0.42
CA ALA A 147 10.46 1.63 -0.32
C ALA A 147 9.32 2.50 0.27
N VAL A 148 9.20 2.55 1.61
CA VAL A 148 8.26 3.44 2.30
C VAL A 148 8.58 4.91 2.00
N ALA A 149 9.85 5.33 2.10
CA ALA A 149 10.26 6.71 1.79
C ALA A 149 9.86 7.11 0.36
N ARG A 150 10.12 6.23 -0.61
CA ARG A 150 9.72 6.43 -2.01
C ARG A 150 8.22 6.54 -2.18
N ALA A 151 7.44 5.75 -1.42
CA ALA A 151 5.99 5.76 -1.49
C ALA A 151 5.39 7.07 -0.94
N ILE A 152 6.00 7.66 0.11
CA ILE A 152 5.42 8.83 0.80
C ILE A 152 6.01 10.18 0.39
N ILE A 153 7.08 10.22 -0.42
CA ILE A 153 7.77 11.48 -0.78
C ILE A 153 6.84 12.50 -1.44
N ASN A 154 5.84 12.04 -2.18
CA ASN A 154 4.84 12.87 -2.84
C ASN A 154 3.62 13.17 -1.97
N LYS A 155 3.66 12.83 -0.67
CA LYS A 155 2.58 13.04 0.30
C LYS A 155 1.23 12.52 -0.21
N PRO A 156 1.15 11.26 -0.65
CA PRO A 156 -0.10 10.71 -1.18
C PRO A 156 -1.17 10.65 -0.08
N PRO A 157 -2.45 10.92 -0.39
CA PRO A 157 -3.55 10.75 0.56
C PRO A 157 -3.82 9.28 0.92
N ILE A 158 -3.36 8.34 0.10
CA ILE A 158 -3.54 6.89 0.31
C ILE A 158 -2.20 6.19 0.19
N LEU A 159 -1.93 5.27 1.12
CA LEU A 159 -0.79 4.35 1.10
C LEU A 159 -1.30 2.91 1.10
N LEU A 160 -0.99 2.17 0.06
CA LEU A 160 -1.27 0.74 -0.06
C LEU A 160 0.02 -0.03 0.26
N ALA A 161 -0.05 -0.96 1.19
CA ALA A 161 1.06 -1.81 1.58
C ALA A 161 0.68 -3.28 1.38
N ASP A 162 1.29 -3.93 0.40
CA ASP A 162 1.05 -5.35 0.07
C ASP A 162 2.15 -6.20 0.70
N GLU A 163 1.81 -6.93 1.76
CA GLU A 163 2.72 -7.75 2.58
C GLU A 163 4.01 -7.01 2.99
N PRO A 164 3.92 -5.81 3.60
CA PRO A 164 5.09 -4.94 3.82
C PRO A 164 6.14 -5.52 4.77
N THR A 165 5.82 -6.59 5.46
CA THR A 165 6.69 -7.26 6.46
C THR A 165 7.06 -8.70 6.09
N GLY A 166 6.58 -9.21 4.95
CA GLY A 166 6.69 -10.63 4.59
C GLY A 166 8.12 -11.16 4.42
N ASN A 167 9.11 -10.27 4.20
CA ASN A 167 10.52 -10.64 4.04
C ASN A 167 11.40 -10.10 5.17
N LEU A 168 10.81 -9.76 6.33
CA LEU A 168 11.51 -9.14 7.45
C LEU A 168 11.46 -10.02 8.71
N ASP A 169 12.48 -9.89 9.55
CA ASP A 169 12.45 -10.43 10.90
C ASP A 169 11.40 -9.72 11.78
N PRO A 170 10.99 -10.31 12.92
CA PRO A 170 9.94 -9.76 13.77
C PRO A 170 10.20 -8.31 14.22
N LYS A 171 11.43 -7.97 14.61
CA LYS A 171 11.81 -6.62 15.07
C LYS A 171 11.63 -5.58 13.95
N ASN A 172 12.20 -5.86 12.76
CA ASN A 172 12.06 -4.97 11.61
C ASN A 172 10.59 -4.88 11.14
N SER A 173 9.82 -5.96 11.24
CA SER A 173 8.39 -5.98 10.94
C SER A 173 7.63 -4.97 11.81
N TRP A 174 7.85 -4.99 13.12
CA TRP A 174 7.27 -4.02 14.06
C TRP A 174 7.68 -2.58 13.76
N ASP A 175 8.95 -2.36 13.45
CA ASP A 175 9.45 -1.02 13.11
C ASP A 175 8.78 -0.45 11.85
N ILE A 176 8.57 -1.29 10.83
CA ILE A 176 7.83 -0.88 9.61
C ILE A 176 6.37 -0.56 9.94
N MET A 177 5.69 -1.39 10.74
CA MET A 177 4.30 -1.15 11.08
C MET A 177 4.11 0.12 11.92
N LYS A 178 4.99 0.38 12.89
CA LYS A 178 5.03 1.65 13.64
C LYS A 178 5.27 2.85 12.73
N LEU A 179 6.12 2.69 11.71
CA LEU A 179 6.35 3.74 10.72
C LEU A 179 5.09 4.01 9.88
N LEU A 180 4.38 2.97 9.43
CA LEU A 180 3.10 3.12 8.71
C LEU A 180 2.04 3.79 9.60
N GLU A 181 1.96 3.42 10.88
CA GLU A 181 1.06 4.08 11.83
C GLU A 181 1.42 5.56 12.02
N LYS A 182 2.70 5.90 12.13
CA LYS A 182 3.16 7.31 12.20
C LYS A 182 2.78 8.11 10.95
N ILE A 183 2.81 7.49 9.78
CA ILE A 183 2.38 8.09 8.51
C ILE A 183 0.86 8.30 8.53
N ASN A 184 0.10 7.32 9.00
CA ASN A 184 -1.36 7.40 9.13
C ASN A 184 -1.79 8.54 10.07
N ARG A 185 -1.14 8.67 11.23
CA ARG A 185 -1.42 9.77 12.20
C ARG A 185 -1.23 11.18 11.61
N LYS A 186 -0.56 11.30 10.46
CA LYS A 186 -0.43 12.56 9.71
C LYS A 186 -1.54 12.77 8.68
N GLY A 187 -2.57 11.91 8.69
CA GLY A 187 -3.76 12.02 7.86
C GLY A 187 -3.75 11.16 6.58
N THR A 188 -2.69 10.39 6.32
CA THR A 188 -2.68 9.44 5.20
C THR A 188 -3.56 8.23 5.51
N THR A 189 -4.48 7.87 4.63
CA THR A 189 -5.23 6.60 4.70
C THR A 189 -4.29 5.45 4.40
N VAL A 190 -4.21 4.44 5.26
CA VAL A 190 -3.28 3.32 5.12
C VAL A 190 -4.05 2.01 5.01
N LEU A 191 -3.87 1.30 3.91
CA LEU A 191 -4.35 -0.07 3.71
C LEU A 191 -3.16 -1.02 3.74
N VAL A 192 -3.19 -1.99 4.65
CA VAL A 192 -2.17 -3.03 4.77
C VAL A 192 -2.79 -4.38 4.47
N VAL A 193 -2.34 -5.02 3.41
CA VAL A 193 -2.61 -6.43 3.15
C VAL A 193 -1.54 -7.23 3.88
N THR A 194 -1.93 -8.15 4.76
CA THR A 194 -0.99 -9.00 5.48
C THR A 194 -1.64 -10.30 5.95
N HIS A 195 -0.82 -11.32 6.20
CA HIS A 195 -1.19 -12.54 6.89
C HIS A 195 -0.53 -12.65 8.28
N ASN A 196 0.14 -11.59 8.75
CA ASN A 196 0.78 -11.58 10.07
C ASN A 196 -0.23 -11.27 11.17
N ARG A 197 -0.77 -12.33 11.80
CA ARG A 197 -1.79 -12.27 12.86
C ARG A 197 -1.33 -11.51 14.09
N GLU A 198 -0.08 -11.77 14.53
CA GLU A 198 0.47 -11.14 15.73
C GLU A 198 0.43 -9.61 15.61
N ILE A 199 0.88 -9.08 14.48
CA ILE A 199 0.87 -7.64 14.22
C ILE A 199 -0.55 -7.09 14.16
N VAL A 200 -1.46 -7.76 13.44
CA VAL A 200 -2.85 -7.33 13.29
C VAL A 200 -3.53 -7.25 14.66
N ASN A 201 -3.44 -8.32 15.45
CA ASN A 201 -4.07 -8.41 16.77
C ASN A 201 -3.50 -7.38 17.76
N ALA A 202 -2.19 -7.15 17.73
CA ALA A 202 -1.56 -6.20 18.64
C ALA A 202 -1.80 -4.73 18.28
N MET A 203 -2.03 -4.41 16.99
CA MET A 203 -2.25 -3.02 16.57
C MET A 203 -3.69 -2.53 16.77
N GLN A 204 -4.67 -3.43 16.95
CA GLN A 204 -6.07 -3.10 17.26
C GLN A 204 -6.66 -2.03 16.33
N LYS A 205 -6.49 -2.21 15.02
CA LYS A 205 -7.07 -1.37 13.97
C LYS A 205 -8.26 -2.06 13.34
N ARG A 206 -8.95 -1.38 12.42
CA ARG A 206 -9.99 -1.99 11.60
C ARG A 206 -9.42 -3.13 10.78
N VAL A 207 -10.10 -4.28 10.80
CA VAL A 207 -9.71 -5.50 10.10
C VAL A 207 -10.85 -5.94 9.19
N ILE A 208 -10.53 -6.11 7.92
CA ILE A 208 -11.43 -6.65 6.90
C ILE A 208 -10.94 -8.04 6.54
N THR A 209 -11.73 -9.05 6.85
CA THR A 209 -11.41 -10.45 6.55
C THR A 209 -12.02 -10.85 5.21
N MET A 210 -11.17 -11.33 4.31
CA MET A 210 -11.57 -11.79 2.97
C MET A 210 -11.42 -13.30 2.84
N LYS A 211 -12.43 -13.99 2.29
CA LYS A 211 -12.37 -15.43 1.97
C LYS A 211 -13.07 -15.68 0.63
N LYS A 212 -12.40 -16.40 -0.28
CA LYS A 212 -12.97 -16.78 -1.59
C LYS A 212 -13.60 -15.62 -2.39
N GLY A 213 -13.00 -14.46 -2.32
CA GLY A 213 -13.43 -13.27 -3.06
C GLY A 213 -14.59 -12.48 -2.46
N VAL A 214 -15.00 -12.77 -1.23
CA VAL A 214 -16.03 -12.00 -0.49
C VAL A 214 -15.45 -11.46 0.82
N ILE A 215 -16.09 -10.42 1.38
CA ILE A 215 -15.80 -9.93 2.72
C ILE A 215 -16.63 -10.79 3.69
N LEU A 216 -15.94 -11.44 4.64
CA LEU A 216 -16.59 -12.20 5.70
C LEU A 216 -16.89 -11.35 6.92
N ALA A 217 -15.95 -10.50 7.30
CA ALA A 217 -16.06 -9.65 8.48
C ALA A 217 -15.40 -8.30 8.20
N ASP A 218 -15.90 -7.26 8.88
CA ASP A 218 -15.38 -5.89 8.88
C ASP A 218 -15.54 -5.32 10.29
N GLU A 219 -14.44 -5.26 11.04
CA GLU A 219 -14.44 -4.97 12.47
C GLU A 219 -13.55 -3.75 12.75
N GLU A 220 -14.09 -2.73 13.45
CA GLU A 220 -13.36 -1.48 13.75
C GLU A 220 -12.11 -1.69 14.61
N LYS A 221 -12.12 -2.70 15.49
CA LYS A 221 -10.99 -3.17 16.31
C LYS A 221 -10.99 -4.68 16.25
N GLY A 222 -10.66 -5.20 15.07
CA GLY A 222 -10.74 -6.63 14.81
C GLY A 222 -9.46 -7.37 15.19
N GLU A 223 -9.63 -8.65 15.35
CA GLU A 223 -8.54 -9.62 15.46
C GLU A 223 -8.54 -10.48 14.20
N TYR A 224 -7.38 -11.03 13.89
CA TYR A 224 -7.27 -12.01 12.82
C TYR A 224 -7.83 -13.35 13.33
N ILE A 225 -9.08 -13.63 13.02
CA ILE A 225 -9.74 -14.89 13.39
C ILE A 225 -9.49 -15.91 12.27
N ASP A 226 -8.95 -17.10 12.62
CA ASP A 226 -9.03 -18.27 11.76
C ASP A 226 -10.39 -18.91 11.97
N GLU A 227 -11.18 -18.96 10.96
CA GLU A 227 -12.28 -19.92 10.90
C GLU A 227 -11.73 -21.16 10.19
N ASP A 228 -11.57 -22.26 10.94
CA ASP A 228 -11.28 -23.62 10.46
C ASP A 228 -12.30 -24.07 9.39
#